data_059f0127fdc99f048ec52771619a1a1d
#
_entry.id   059f0127fdc99f048ec52771619a1a1d
#
_cell.length_a   1.000
_cell.length_b   1.000
_cell.length_c   1.000
_cell.angle_alpha   90.00
_cell.angle_beta   90.00
_cell.angle_gamma   90.00
#
_symmetry.space_group_name_H-M   'P 1'
#
loop_
_entity.id
_entity.type
_entity.pdbx_description
1 polymer ?
#
loop_
_entity_poly.entity_id
_entity_poly.type
_entity_poly.pdbx_seq_one_letter_code
_entity_poly.pdbx_strand_id
1 'polypeptide(L)'
;MKTLRHYEKVGLLQPAEVDEWTGYRYYNVAQMQTLANIRRLKRIGFSLDEILDLSERGTLIPSPEMLRKKIVACREELLAVQRRYNLLCDMEDSQNKLFNMENFSIGFLPEIIVASHREVIPTYADLGRLCYEKIGPEMARLGCKCVEPGYCFTMEHHEYRPEQIDIEYCEQVEEMGHDSDIIQFKRLPSIPKVLFVKHVGPYDRFYDTFVEAFRYMDENGLQLGGQPRTSYVDGVWNQEDPEQWLSILQIPLV
;
A
#
# COMPACT_ATOMS: atom_id res chain seq x y z
N MET A 1 -15.72 -36.68 -6.73
CA MET A 1 -15.34 -38.03 -6.23
C MET A 1 -13.82 -38.28 -6.20
N LYS A 2 -13.00 -37.75 -7.09
CA LYS A 2 -11.51 -37.97 -7.09
C LYS A 2 -10.83 -37.45 -5.81
N THR A 3 -11.30 -36.35 -5.22
CA THR A 3 -10.68 -35.68 -4.06
C THR A 3 -10.77 -36.51 -2.76
N LEU A 4 -11.91 -37.14 -2.44
CA LEU A 4 -12.06 -37.95 -1.22
C LEU A 4 -11.19 -39.21 -1.25
N ARG A 5 -11.10 -39.87 -2.44
CA ARG A 5 -10.18 -41.00 -2.62
C ARG A 5 -8.72 -40.62 -2.46
N HIS A 6 -8.37 -39.38 -2.86
CA HIS A 6 -7.04 -38.87 -2.66
C HIS A 6 -6.74 -38.64 -1.17
N TYR A 7 -7.69 -38.03 -0.43
CA TYR A 7 -7.55 -37.83 1.02
C TYR A 7 -7.45 -39.14 1.80
N GLU A 8 -8.20 -40.18 1.39
CA GLU A 8 -8.08 -41.54 1.92
C GLU A 8 -6.67 -42.10 1.66
N LYS A 9 -6.16 -41.99 0.42
CA LYS A 9 -4.84 -42.52 0.04
C LYS A 9 -3.68 -41.85 0.82
N VAL A 10 -3.78 -40.54 1.11
CA VAL A 10 -2.75 -39.82 1.86
C VAL A 10 -2.99 -39.86 3.37
N GLY A 11 -3.97 -40.60 3.87
CA GLY A 11 -4.24 -40.76 5.30
C GLY A 11 -4.96 -39.60 5.96
N LEU A 12 -5.41 -38.60 5.20
CA LEU A 12 -5.97 -37.36 5.75
C LEU A 12 -7.46 -37.51 6.15
N LEU A 13 -8.21 -38.37 5.47
CA LEU A 13 -9.62 -38.64 5.78
C LEU A 13 -9.98 -40.07 5.36
N GLN A 14 -10.16 -40.94 6.34
CA GLN A 14 -10.62 -42.32 6.12
C GLN A 14 -12.14 -42.37 6.10
N PRO A 15 -12.79 -43.17 5.23
CA PRO A 15 -14.23 -43.40 5.30
C PRO A 15 -14.58 -44.16 6.59
N ALA A 16 -15.79 -43.92 7.11
CA ALA A 16 -16.31 -44.69 8.25
C ALA A 16 -16.55 -46.14 7.86
N GLU A 17 -16.96 -46.39 6.63
CA GLU A 17 -17.29 -47.69 6.10
C GLU A 17 -17.05 -47.71 4.59
N VAL A 18 -16.59 -48.84 4.08
CA VAL A 18 -16.48 -49.12 2.64
C VAL A 18 -17.30 -50.37 2.36
N ASP A 19 -18.31 -50.26 1.53
CA ASP A 19 -19.10 -51.39 1.08
C ASP A 19 -18.22 -52.35 0.27
N GLU A 20 -18.11 -53.57 0.74
CA GLU A 20 -17.23 -54.58 0.13
C GLU A 20 -17.69 -55.01 -1.27
N TRP A 21 -18.95 -54.91 -1.59
CA TRP A 21 -19.54 -55.33 -2.86
C TRP A 21 -19.52 -54.26 -3.94
N THR A 22 -19.80 -53.03 -3.53
CA THR A 22 -19.95 -51.92 -4.47
C THR A 22 -18.74 -50.98 -4.47
N GLY A 23 -17.90 -51.08 -3.41
CA GLY A 23 -16.77 -50.16 -3.20
C GLY A 23 -17.18 -48.74 -2.85
N TYR A 24 -18.48 -48.52 -2.48
CA TYR A 24 -18.96 -47.21 -2.04
C TYR A 24 -18.42 -46.88 -0.64
N ARG A 25 -18.08 -45.59 -0.46
CA ARG A 25 -17.51 -45.06 0.76
C ARG A 25 -18.52 -44.23 1.51
N TYR A 26 -18.74 -44.53 2.77
CA TYR A 26 -19.64 -43.83 3.65
C TYR A 26 -18.89 -43.02 4.66
N TYR A 27 -19.36 -41.80 4.92
CA TYR A 27 -18.79 -40.85 5.85
C TYR A 27 -19.79 -40.41 6.87
N ASN A 28 -19.40 -40.36 8.13
CA ASN A 28 -20.28 -39.88 9.22
C ASN A 28 -20.18 -38.35 9.37
N VAL A 29 -21.03 -37.77 10.25
CA VAL A 29 -21.13 -36.32 10.46
C VAL A 29 -19.80 -35.71 10.94
N ALA A 30 -19.07 -36.40 11.82
CA ALA A 30 -17.76 -35.92 12.30
C ALA A 30 -16.73 -35.83 11.17
N GLN A 31 -16.74 -36.80 10.26
CA GLN A 31 -15.87 -36.80 9.08
C GLN A 31 -16.25 -35.69 8.08
N MET A 32 -17.53 -35.35 7.98
CA MET A 32 -17.97 -34.20 7.19
C MET A 32 -17.41 -32.86 7.74
N GLN A 33 -17.37 -32.73 9.08
CA GLN A 33 -16.74 -31.56 9.72
C GLN A 33 -15.25 -31.51 9.45
N THR A 34 -14.54 -32.64 9.55
CA THR A 34 -13.13 -32.77 9.19
C THR A 34 -12.89 -32.37 7.74
N LEU A 35 -13.70 -32.83 6.81
CA LEU A 35 -13.63 -32.47 5.40
C LEU A 35 -13.82 -30.96 5.17
N ALA A 36 -14.76 -30.34 5.88
CA ALA A 36 -14.99 -28.90 5.80
C ALA A 36 -13.75 -28.10 6.25
N ASN A 37 -13.11 -28.53 7.36
CA ASN A 37 -11.90 -27.93 7.88
C ASN A 37 -10.72 -28.09 6.89
N ILE A 38 -10.52 -29.27 6.31
CA ILE A 38 -9.51 -29.53 5.28
C ILE A 38 -9.71 -28.59 4.08
N ARG A 39 -10.94 -28.49 3.57
CA ARG A 39 -11.27 -27.59 2.45
C ARG A 39 -11.01 -26.13 2.80
N ARG A 40 -11.32 -25.70 4.02
CA ARG A 40 -11.05 -24.34 4.50
C ARG A 40 -9.55 -24.05 4.50
N LEU A 41 -8.74 -24.96 5.05
CA LEU A 41 -7.28 -24.82 5.07
C LEU A 41 -6.68 -24.79 3.67
N LYS A 42 -7.14 -25.66 2.76
CA LYS A 42 -6.72 -25.64 1.35
C LYS A 42 -7.00 -24.30 0.69
N ARG A 43 -8.18 -23.72 0.92
CA ARG A 43 -8.59 -22.44 0.32
C ARG A 43 -7.73 -21.26 0.79
N ILE A 44 -7.18 -21.31 2.00
CA ILE A 44 -6.28 -20.29 2.54
C ILE A 44 -4.79 -20.62 2.34
N GLY A 45 -4.47 -21.57 1.43
CA GLY A 45 -3.10 -21.80 0.96
C GLY A 45 -2.29 -22.82 1.74
N PHE A 46 -2.91 -23.67 2.60
CA PHE A 46 -2.18 -24.77 3.21
C PHE A 46 -1.98 -25.90 2.21
N SER A 47 -0.79 -26.50 2.17
CA SER A 47 -0.49 -27.71 1.42
C SER A 47 -1.17 -28.93 2.07
N LEU A 48 -1.25 -30.06 1.35
CA LEU A 48 -1.78 -31.29 1.95
C LEU A 48 -0.86 -31.82 3.04
N ASP A 49 0.44 -31.68 2.88
CA ASP A 49 1.42 -32.12 3.87
C ASP A 49 1.31 -31.31 5.18
N GLU A 50 1.15 -29.97 5.08
CA GLU A 50 0.92 -29.13 6.25
C GLU A 50 -0.39 -29.48 6.97
N ILE A 51 -1.45 -29.85 6.23
CA ILE A 51 -2.73 -30.28 6.82
C ILE A 51 -2.59 -31.66 7.44
N LEU A 52 -1.81 -32.55 6.86
CA LEU A 52 -1.52 -33.87 7.41
C LEU A 52 -0.75 -33.74 8.74
N ASP A 53 0.29 -32.92 8.79
CA ASP A 53 1.03 -32.61 10.02
C ASP A 53 0.12 -32.08 11.14
N LEU A 54 -0.84 -31.22 10.79
CA LEU A 54 -1.84 -30.73 11.75
C LEU A 54 -2.74 -31.86 12.24
N SER A 55 -3.20 -32.74 11.34
CA SER A 55 -4.04 -33.88 11.66
C SER A 55 -3.32 -34.87 12.58
N GLU A 56 -2.05 -35.17 12.34
CA GLU A 56 -1.22 -36.06 13.18
C GLU A 56 -1.00 -35.50 14.59
N ARG A 57 -1.01 -34.16 14.74
CA ARG A 57 -0.98 -33.47 16.05
C ARG A 57 -2.35 -33.47 16.76
N GLY A 58 -3.36 -34.10 16.17
CA GLY A 58 -4.72 -34.19 16.73
C GLY A 58 -5.56 -32.91 16.59
N THR A 59 -5.15 -31.95 15.76
CA THR A 59 -5.87 -30.71 15.56
C THR A 59 -5.77 -30.24 14.11
N LEU A 60 -6.87 -29.67 13.59
CA LEU A 60 -6.88 -28.96 12.30
C LEU A 60 -6.91 -27.42 12.49
N ILE A 61 -6.41 -26.95 13.62
CA ILE A 61 -6.28 -25.54 13.94
C ILE A 61 -4.81 -25.13 13.77
N PRO A 62 -4.46 -24.29 12.78
CA PRO A 62 -3.10 -23.83 12.59
C PRO A 62 -2.64 -22.95 13.75
N SER A 63 -1.36 -23.05 14.10
CA SER A 63 -0.76 -22.16 15.09
C SER A 63 -0.70 -20.70 14.57
N PRO A 64 -0.65 -19.71 15.48
CA PRO A 64 -0.48 -18.30 15.08
C PRO A 64 0.75 -18.07 14.21
N GLU A 65 1.83 -18.82 14.43
CA GLU A 65 3.05 -18.73 13.62
C GLU A 65 2.83 -19.24 12.18
N MET A 66 2.14 -20.37 12.02
CA MET A 66 1.79 -20.88 10.69
C MET A 66 0.89 -19.91 9.92
N LEU A 67 -0.07 -19.29 10.60
CA LEU A 67 -0.94 -18.27 10.00
C LEU A 67 -0.13 -17.06 9.57
N ARG A 68 0.79 -16.54 10.39
CA ARG A 68 1.67 -15.42 10.02
C ARG A 68 2.50 -15.73 8.78
N LYS A 69 3.10 -16.93 8.68
CA LYS A 69 3.85 -17.35 7.49
C LYS A 69 2.96 -17.35 6.24
N LYS A 70 1.72 -17.82 6.34
CA LYS A 70 0.76 -17.81 5.21
C LYS A 70 0.34 -16.38 4.82
N ILE A 71 0.14 -15.50 5.81
CA ILE A 71 -0.17 -14.08 5.55
C ILE A 71 0.98 -13.42 4.80
N VAL A 72 2.23 -13.62 5.21
CA VAL A 72 3.40 -13.07 4.51
C VAL A 72 3.47 -13.60 3.07
N ALA A 73 3.38 -14.93 2.89
CA ALA A 73 3.42 -15.53 1.55
C ALA A 73 2.29 -15.02 0.64
N CYS A 74 1.07 -14.89 1.16
CA CYS A 74 -0.06 -14.35 0.42
C CYS A 74 0.16 -12.87 0.02
N ARG A 75 0.77 -12.09 0.90
CA ARG A 75 1.15 -10.69 0.62
C ARG A 75 2.20 -10.60 -0.49
N GLU A 76 3.21 -11.46 -0.47
CA GLU A 76 4.23 -11.53 -1.52
C GLU A 76 3.62 -11.94 -2.87
N GLU A 77 2.68 -12.90 -2.87
CA GLU A 77 1.93 -13.29 -4.09
C GLU A 77 1.10 -12.12 -4.62
N LEU A 78 0.42 -11.39 -3.74
CA LEU A 78 -0.37 -10.21 -4.13
C LEU A 78 0.51 -9.17 -4.81
N LEU A 79 1.67 -8.83 -4.21
CA LEU A 79 2.64 -7.91 -4.80
C LEU A 79 3.20 -8.40 -6.13
N ALA A 80 3.41 -9.71 -6.28
CA ALA A 80 3.87 -10.29 -7.54
C ALA A 80 2.80 -10.26 -8.64
N VAL A 81 1.53 -10.46 -8.27
CA VAL A 81 0.39 -10.32 -9.20
C VAL A 81 0.21 -8.87 -9.60
N GLN A 82 0.29 -7.93 -8.65
CA GLN A 82 0.20 -6.50 -8.92
C GLN A 82 1.29 -6.05 -9.89
N ARG A 83 2.54 -6.46 -9.67
CA ARG A 83 3.64 -6.17 -10.62
C ARG A 83 3.37 -6.70 -12.03
N ARG A 84 2.85 -7.93 -12.14
CA ARG A 84 2.50 -8.51 -13.47
C ARG A 84 1.36 -7.75 -14.13
N TYR A 85 0.35 -7.37 -13.37
CA TYR A 85 -0.77 -6.56 -13.86
C TYR A 85 -0.26 -5.22 -14.42
N ASN A 86 0.58 -4.52 -13.65
CA ASN A 86 1.15 -3.24 -14.07
C ASN A 86 1.97 -3.37 -15.37
N LEU A 87 2.82 -4.43 -15.47
CA LEU A 87 3.56 -4.70 -16.72
C LEU A 87 2.65 -4.96 -17.92
N LEU A 88 1.52 -5.64 -17.72
CA LEU A 88 0.55 -5.87 -18.79
C LEU A 88 -0.13 -4.57 -19.22
N CYS A 89 -0.52 -3.73 -18.27
CA CYS A 89 -1.05 -2.39 -18.56
C CYS A 89 -0.04 -1.54 -19.31
N ASP A 90 1.23 -1.55 -18.89
CA ASP A 90 2.32 -0.85 -19.59
C ASP A 90 2.51 -1.33 -21.03
N MET A 91 2.35 -2.62 -21.28
CA MET A 91 2.42 -3.18 -22.65
C MET A 91 1.21 -2.82 -23.50
N GLU A 92 0.01 -2.74 -22.92
CA GLU A 92 -1.21 -2.30 -23.59
C GLU A 92 -1.13 -0.81 -23.92
N ASP A 93 -0.72 0.00 -22.95
CA ASP A 93 -0.52 1.44 -23.08
C ASP A 93 0.63 1.81 -24.02
N SER A 94 1.67 1.01 -24.14
CA SER A 94 2.81 1.30 -25.03
C SER A 94 2.44 1.31 -26.53
N GLN A 95 1.28 0.76 -26.90
CA GLN A 95 0.71 0.92 -28.24
C GLN A 95 -0.04 2.26 -28.43
N ASN A 96 -0.42 2.94 -27.34
CA ASN A 96 -1.17 4.21 -27.37
C ASN A 96 -0.39 5.41 -26.83
N LYS A 97 0.84 5.22 -26.32
CA LYS A 97 1.63 6.33 -25.73
C LYS A 97 2.65 6.92 -26.71
N LEU A 98 2.24 7.93 -27.41
CA LEU A 98 2.96 9.21 -27.32
C LEU A 98 2.85 9.64 -25.84
N PHE A 99 3.87 9.31 -25.04
CA PHE A 99 3.95 9.73 -23.65
C PHE A 99 3.71 11.24 -23.60
N ASN A 100 2.62 11.64 -22.98
CA ASN A 100 2.24 13.04 -22.93
C ASN A 100 3.31 13.76 -22.10
N MET A 101 4.22 14.50 -22.75
CA MET A 101 5.24 15.35 -22.08
C MET A 101 4.60 16.37 -21.11
N GLU A 102 3.26 16.47 -21.11
CA GLU A 102 2.49 17.28 -20.17
C GLU A 102 2.50 16.75 -18.72
N ASN A 103 2.85 15.47 -18.50
CA ASN A 103 2.90 14.89 -17.15
C ASN A 103 4.21 15.15 -16.41
N PHE A 104 5.28 15.50 -17.12
CA PHE A 104 6.61 15.74 -16.54
C PHE A 104 7.05 17.18 -16.83
N SER A 105 7.53 17.88 -15.81
CA SER A 105 8.13 19.19 -15.99
C SER A 105 9.30 19.39 -15.02
N ILE A 106 10.30 20.14 -15.44
CA ILE A 106 11.42 20.52 -14.58
C ILE A 106 11.25 21.97 -14.19
N GLY A 107 11.38 22.25 -12.91
CA GLY A 107 11.28 23.59 -12.35
C GLY A 107 12.07 23.72 -11.06
N PHE A 108 11.68 24.64 -10.21
CA PHE A 108 12.29 24.88 -8.90
C PHE A 108 11.23 24.99 -7.82
N LEU A 109 11.61 24.75 -6.57
CA LEU A 109 10.78 25.05 -5.40
C LEU A 109 11.42 26.23 -4.64
N PRO A 110 10.64 27.28 -4.31
CA PRO A 110 11.12 28.40 -3.52
C PRO A 110 11.41 27.98 -2.08
N GLU A 111 12.13 28.83 -1.35
CA GLU A 111 12.18 28.77 0.11
C GLU A 111 10.77 29.03 0.67
N ILE A 112 10.32 28.22 1.62
CA ILE A 112 9.02 28.32 2.26
C ILE A 112 9.13 28.13 3.77
N ILE A 113 8.15 28.66 4.50
CA ILE A 113 7.93 28.35 5.91
C ILE A 113 6.79 27.37 5.99
N VAL A 114 6.95 26.33 6.79
CA VAL A 114 5.92 25.30 6.99
C VAL A 114 5.65 25.09 8.48
N ALA A 115 4.38 24.80 8.78
CA ALA A 115 3.98 24.11 10.00
C ALA A 115 4.01 22.61 9.69
N SER A 116 4.78 21.82 10.43
CA SER A 116 4.94 20.40 10.14
C SER A 116 4.62 19.52 11.33
N HIS A 117 4.17 18.31 11.04
CA HIS A 117 3.97 17.24 12.00
C HIS A 117 4.52 15.93 11.45
N ARG A 118 5.38 15.26 12.22
CA ARG A 118 5.94 13.95 11.85
C ARG A 118 5.43 12.89 12.80
N GLU A 119 4.89 11.82 12.24
CA GLU A 119 4.37 10.68 13.01
C GLU A 119 4.47 9.39 12.19
N VAL A 120 4.56 8.25 12.88
CA VAL A 120 4.41 6.94 12.24
C VAL A 120 2.93 6.57 12.20
N ILE A 121 2.35 6.57 11.01
CA ILE A 121 0.96 6.19 10.80
C ILE A 121 0.84 4.72 10.37
N PRO A 122 -0.25 4.02 10.74
CA PRO A 122 -0.44 2.62 10.35
C PRO A 122 -0.46 2.41 8.84
N THR A 123 -1.21 3.24 8.12
CA THR A 123 -1.38 3.20 6.66
C THR A 123 -1.62 4.60 6.09
N TYR A 124 -1.49 4.78 4.77
CA TYR A 124 -1.83 6.06 4.12
C TYR A 124 -3.29 6.49 4.28
N ALA A 125 -4.22 5.55 4.50
CA ALA A 125 -5.62 5.87 4.79
C ALA A 125 -5.79 6.65 6.10
N ASP A 126 -4.83 6.53 7.04
CA ASP A 126 -4.85 7.25 8.32
C ASP A 126 -4.40 8.71 8.19
N LEU A 127 -3.79 9.12 7.07
CA LEU A 127 -3.30 10.50 6.87
C LEU A 127 -4.43 11.53 6.97
N GLY A 128 -5.56 11.27 6.35
CA GLY A 128 -6.72 12.17 6.42
C GLY A 128 -7.20 12.38 7.85
N ARG A 129 -7.29 11.30 8.64
CA ARG A 129 -7.65 11.36 10.06
C ARG A 129 -6.62 12.15 10.86
N LEU A 130 -5.32 11.92 10.64
CA LEU A 130 -4.25 12.67 11.28
C LEU A 130 -4.38 14.18 11.05
N CYS A 131 -4.62 14.57 9.80
CA CYS A 131 -4.82 15.98 9.44
C CYS A 131 -6.06 16.58 10.13
N TYR A 132 -7.18 15.85 10.12
CA TYR A 132 -8.46 16.35 10.61
C TYR A 132 -8.58 16.38 12.14
N GLU A 133 -8.05 15.35 12.82
CA GLU A 133 -8.23 15.18 14.27
C GLU A 133 -7.08 15.78 15.09
N LYS A 134 -5.88 15.95 14.52
CA LYS A 134 -4.69 16.35 15.26
C LYS A 134 -4.05 17.63 14.71
N ILE A 135 -3.68 17.65 13.42
CA ILE A 135 -2.90 18.73 12.85
C ILE A 135 -3.74 20.00 12.69
N GLY A 136 -4.89 19.92 12.03
CA GLY A 136 -5.76 21.06 11.77
C GLY A 136 -6.23 21.78 13.03
N PRO A 137 -6.77 21.08 14.05
CA PRO A 137 -7.14 21.69 15.32
C PRO A 137 -5.98 22.38 16.04
N GLU A 138 -4.78 21.79 15.99
CA GLU A 138 -3.61 22.39 16.64
C GLU A 138 -3.11 23.62 15.88
N MET A 139 -3.08 23.58 14.54
CA MET A 139 -2.75 24.75 13.72
C MET A 139 -3.73 25.90 13.98
N ALA A 140 -5.03 25.60 14.07
CA ALA A 140 -6.04 26.61 14.41
C ALA A 140 -5.81 27.19 15.83
N ARG A 141 -5.49 26.35 16.81
CA ARG A 141 -5.15 26.78 18.19
C ARG A 141 -3.95 27.71 18.22
N LEU A 142 -2.93 27.42 17.41
CA LEU A 142 -1.71 28.24 17.29
C LEU A 142 -1.92 29.49 16.45
N GLY A 143 -3.09 29.66 15.82
CA GLY A 143 -3.39 30.80 14.95
C GLY A 143 -2.57 30.82 13.66
N CYS A 144 -2.18 29.65 13.15
CA CYS A 144 -1.42 29.53 11.90
C CYS A 144 -2.19 30.18 10.75
N LYS A 145 -1.51 31.02 9.97
CA LYS A 145 -2.04 31.60 8.73
C LYS A 145 -1.45 30.83 7.55
N CYS A 146 -2.26 29.98 6.94
CA CYS A 146 -1.88 29.29 5.73
C CYS A 146 -1.84 30.26 4.55
N VAL A 147 -0.94 30.03 3.59
CA VAL A 147 -0.89 30.81 2.35
C VAL A 147 -2.07 30.47 1.46
N GLU A 148 -2.45 31.41 0.57
CA GLU A 148 -3.45 31.15 -0.47
C GLU A 148 -2.87 31.41 -1.87
N PRO A 149 -3.04 30.47 -2.82
CA PRO A 149 -3.65 29.13 -2.65
C PRO A 149 -2.85 28.26 -1.69
N GLY A 150 -3.54 27.37 -0.94
CA GLY A 150 -2.90 26.47 0.03
C GLY A 150 -1.87 25.55 -0.63
N TYR A 151 -0.77 25.30 0.07
CA TYR A 151 0.24 24.36 -0.37
C TYR A 151 0.60 23.42 0.78
N CYS A 152 0.17 22.17 0.64
CA CYS A 152 0.50 21.11 1.56
C CYS A 152 1.19 19.94 0.85
N PHE A 153 1.99 19.21 1.57
CA PHE A 153 2.69 18.03 1.06
C PHE A 153 3.11 17.10 2.19
N THR A 154 3.42 15.87 1.80
CA THR A 154 4.05 14.90 2.70
C THR A 154 5.46 14.55 2.25
N MET A 155 6.29 14.17 3.22
CA MET A 155 7.60 13.56 3.01
C MET A 155 7.65 12.24 3.79
N GLU A 156 8.18 11.20 3.18
CA GLU A 156 8.42 9.91 3.83
C GLU A 156 9.87 9.83 4.28
N HIS A 157 10.12 9.49 5.56
CA HIS A 157 11.46 9.48 6.15
C HIS A 157 12.17 8.13 6.12
N HIS A 158 11.67 7.18 5.34
CA HIS A 158 12.27 5.86 5.11
C HIS A 158 11.88 5.34 3.73
N GLU A 159 12.44 4.19 3.34
CA GLU A 159 12.03 3.48 2.13
C GLU A 159 10.53 3.12 2.19
N TYR A 160 9.89 3.11 1.03
CA TYR A 160 8.47 2.81 0.90
C TYR A 160 8.06 1.55 1.67
N ARG A 161 7.04 1.71 2.52
CA ARG A 161 6.41 0.63 3.30
C ARG A 161 4.89 0.78 3.21
N PRO A 162 4.15 -0.33 3.07
CA PRO A 162 2.69 -0.27 3.04
C PRO A 162 2.07 -0.04 4.43
N GLU A 163 2.84 -0.25 5.50
CA GLU A 163 2.41 -0.13 6.91
C GLU A 163 3.54 0.49 7.75
N GLN A 164 3.17 1.12 8.85
CA GLN A 164 4.11 1.80 9.75
C GLN A 164 4.93 2.86 9.03
N ILE A 165 4.22 3.78 8.39
CA ILE A 165 4.79 4.82 7.53
C ILE A 165 5.23 6.00 8.39
N ASP A 166 6.53 6.28 8.41
CA ASP A 166 7.09 7.48 9.05
C ASP A 166 6.92 8.66 8.10
N ILE A 167 5.86 9.41 8.27
CA ILE A 167 5.46 10.50 7.39
C ILE A 167 5.54 11.83 8.10
N GLU A 168 5.98 12.83 7.38
CA GLU A 168 5.91 14.22 7.82
C GLU A 168 4.96 14.99 6.91
N TYR A 169 3.84 15.46 7.48
CA TYR A 169 2.94 16.40 6.83
C TYR A 169 3.44 17.81 7.01
N CYS A 170 3.43 18.61 5.96
CA CYS A 170 3.83 20.01 5.94
C CYS A 170 2.74 20.86 5.31
N GLU A 171 2.37 21.95 5.97
CA GLU A 171 1.48 22.99 5.47
C GLU A 171 2.22 24.30 5.38
N GLN A 172 2.22 24.97 4.23
CA GLN A 172 2.88 26.26 4.08
C GLN A 172 2.12 27.35 4.85
N VAL A 173 2.86 28.14 5.61
CA VAL A 173 2.35 29.24 6.42
C VAL A 173 3.06 30.54 6.08
N GLU A 174 2.39 31.68 6.34
CA GLU A 174 2.92 33.01 6.02
C GLU A 174 4.13 33.39 6.88
N GLU A 175 4.14 32.93 8.15
CA GLU A 175 5.17 33.33 9.12
C GLU A 175 5.54 32.18 10.07
N MET A 176 6.71 32.28 10.69
CA MET A 176 7.14 31.33 11.74
C MET A 176 6.27 31.52 12.98
N GLY A 177 5.71 30.43 13.48
CA GLY A 177 5.02 30.38 14.76
C GLY A 177 5.91 29.83 15.89
N HIS A 178 5.28 29.57 17.03
CA HIS A 178 5.92 28.88 18.15
C HIS A 178 5.63 27.39 18.09
N ASP A 179 6.65 26.57 18.21
CA ASP A 179 6.52 25.12 18.27
C ASP A 179 5.61 24.69 19.41
N SER A 180 4.88 23.60 19.17
CA SER A 180 4.12 22.89 20.22
C SER A 180 4.56 21.43 20.27
N ASP A 181 3.93 20.64 21.12
CA ASP A 181 4.17 19.19 21.19
C ASP A 181 3.73 18.47 19.90
N ILE A 182 2.89 19.11 19.08
CA ILE A 182 2.34 18.53 17.85
C ILE A 182 2.96 19.19 16.63
N ILE A 183 3.00 20.52 16.55
CA ILE A 183 3.45 21.27 15.38
C ILE A 183 4.86 21.82 15.60
N GLN A 184 5.71 21.65 14.58
CA GLN A 184 7.01 22.29 14.48
C GLN A 184 7.04 23.23 13.28
N PHE A 185 7.55 24.45 13.47
CA PHE A 185 7.73 25.41 12.40
C PHE A 185 9.14 25.29 11.80
N LYS A 186 9.23 25.17 10.50
CA LYS A 186 10.49 25.00 9.79
C LYS A 186 10.58 25.93 8.59
N ARG A 187 11.79 26.41 8.33
CA ARG A 187 12.13 27.05 7.07
C ARG A 187 12.77 26.00 6.16
N LEU A 188 12.11 25.67 5.08
CA LEU A 188 12.61 24.73 4.07
C LEU A 188 13.34 25.52 2.99
N PRO A 189 14.61 25.19 2.69
CA PRO A 189 15.39 25.92 1.68
C PRO A 189 14.80 25.74 0.29
N SER A 190 15.11 26.67 -0.62
CA SER A 190 14.79 26.52 -2.03
C SER A 190 15.49 25.29 -2.64
N ILE A 191 14.81 24.63 -3.57
CA ILE A 191 15.37 23.51 -4.32
C ILE A 191 15.47 23.97 -5.79
N PRO A 192 16.68 24.16 -6.32
CA PRO A 192 16.89 24.82 -7.61
C PRO A 192 16.42 23.96 -8.81
N LYS A 193 16.38 22.65 -8.64
CA LYS A 193 15.99 21.74 -9.72
C LYS A 193 15.12 20.61 -9.19
N VAL A 194 13.91 20.52 -9.70
CA VAL A 194 12.90 19.54 -9.24
C VAL A 194 12.18 18.98 -10.46
N LEU A 195 12.02 17.67 -10.51
CA LEU A 195 11.09 17.02 -11.44
C LEU A 195 9.71 17.01 -10.79
N PHE A 196 8.75 17.64 -11.46
CA PHE A 196 7.33 17.60 -11.12
C PHE A 196 6.66 16.54 -11.96
N VAL A 197 5.95 15.62 -11.31
CA VAL A 197 5.22 14.54 -11.97
C VAL A 197 3.77 14.58 -11.54
N LYS A 198 2.86 14.73 -12.50
CA LYS A 198 1.41 14.69 -12.22
C LYS A 198 0.98 13.26 -11.93
N HIS A 199 0.22 13.10 -10.87
CA HIS A 199 -0.55 11.90 -10.56
C HIS A 199 -2.03 12.26 -10.60
N VAL A 200 -2.80 11.58 -11.44
CA VAL A 200 -4.25 11.69 -11.50
C VAL A 200 -4.85 10.35 -11.11
N GLY A 201 -5.67 10.34 -10.09
CA GLY A 201 -6.32 9.15 -9.58
C GLY A 201 -6.14 8.91 -8.08
N PRO A 202 -6.60 7.77 -7.57
CA PRO A 202 -6.55 7.42 -6.16
C PRO A 202 -5.12 7.17 -5.67
N TYR A 203 -4.86 7.46 -4.40
CA TYR A 203 -3.53 7.43 -3.79
C TYR A 203 -2.87 6.05 -3.74
N ASP A 204 -3.63 4.97 -3.84
CA ASP A 204 -3.11 3.61 -3.90
C ASP A 204 -2.34 3.31 -5.20
N ARG A 205 -2.46 4.19 -6.22
CA ARG A 205 -1.70 4.12 -7.49
C ARG A 205 -0.43 4.97 -7.49
N PHE A 206 -0.06 5.63 -6.41
CA PHE A 206 1.20 6.41 -6.35
C PHE A 206 2.43 5.59 -6.72
N TYR A 207 2.45 4.31 -6.37
CA TYR A 207 3.53 3.42 -6.73
C TYR A 207 3.81 3.41 -8.24
N ASP A 208 2.78 3.34 -9.06
CA ASP A 208 2.92 3.31 -10.52
C ASP A 208 3.52 4.63 -11.04
N THR A 209 3.07 5.75 -10.49
CA THR A 209 3.59 7.09 -10.83
C THR A 209 5.05 7.26 -10.40
N PHE A 210 5.44 6.72 -9.24
CA PHE A 210 6.85 6.71 -8.83
C PHE A 210 7.71 5.87 -9.77
N VAL A 211 7.25 4.68 -10.17
CA VAL A 211 7.95 3.83 -11.14
C VAL A 211 8.14 4.56 -12.47
N GLU A 212 7.10 5.24 -12.96
CA GLU A 212 7.19 6.05 -14.19
C GLU A 212 8.17 7.22 -14.03
N ALA A 213 8.15 7.89 -12.89
CA ALA A 213 9.06 9.00 -12.59
C ALA A 213 10.52 8.57 -12.59
N PHE A 214 10.85 7.45 -11.93
CA PHE A 214 12.21 6.94 -11.88
C PHE A 214 12.69 6.41 -13.24
N ARG A 215 11.81 5.79 -14.03
CA ARG A 215 12.11 5.41 -15.41
C ARG A 215 12.42 6.65 -16.27
N TYR A 216 11.59 7.68 -16.19
CA TYR A 216 11.85 8.95 -16.88
C TYR A 216 13.18 9.57 -16.47
N MET A 217 13.52 9.52 -15.18
CA MET A 217 14.80 10.02 -14.68
C MET A 217 15.99 9.25 -15.28
N ASP A 218 15.92 7.91 -15.31
CA ASP A 218 16.95 7.05 -15.88
C ASP A 218 17.16 7.32 -17.37
N GLU A 219 16.07 7.36 -18.15
CA GLU A 219 16.08 7.64 -19.59
C GLU A 219 16.66 9.02 -19.94
N ASN A 220 16.52 10.00 -19.03
CA ASN A 220 17.00 11.39 -19.23
C ASN A 220 18.30 11.71 -18.46
N GLY A 221 18.92 10.72 -17.83
CA GLY A 221 20.17 10.89 -17.07
C GLY A 221 20.03 11.81 -15.85
N LEU A 222 18.81 11.87 -15.24
CA LEU A 222 18.54 12.66 -14.07
C LEU A 222 18.87 11.86 -12.81
N GLN A 223 19.41 12.53 -11.80
CA GLN A 223 19.78 11.88 -10.53
C GLN A 223 19.01 12.50 -9.36
N LEU A 224 18.60 11.64 -8.42
CA LEU A 224 17.94 12.06 -7.20
C LEU A 224 18.87 12.93 -6.34
N GLY A 225 18.42 14.13 -6.03
CA GLY A 225 19.19 15.13 -5.27
C GLY A 225 18.70 15.36 -3.85
N GLY A 226 17.64 14.68 -3.43
CA GLY A 226 17.05 14.88 -2.10
C GLY A 226 15.77 14.09 -1.89
N GLN A 227 15.13 14.32 -0.77
CA GLN A 227 13.90 13.63 -0.40
C GLN A 227 12.71 14.12 -1.25
N PRO A 228 11.97 13.19 -1.92
CA PRO A 228 10.76 13.53 -2.65
C PRO A 228 9.65 14.05 -1.72
N ARG A 229 8.78 14.89 -2.29
CA ARG A 229 7.56 15.38 -1.65
C ARG A 229 6.37 14.99 -2.50
N THR A 230 5.25 14.68 -1.84
CA THR A 230 3.95 14.49 -2.51
C THR A 230 3.03 15.63 -2.12
N SER A 231 2.73 16.53 -3.05
CA SER A 231 1.79 17.62 -2.84
C SER A 231 0.40 17.24 -3.32
N TYR A 232 -0.61 17.54 -2.52
CA TYR A 232 -2.00 17.22 -2.78
C TYR A 232 -2.72 18.48 -3.26
N VAL A 233 -3.18 18.47 -4.53
CA VAL A 233 -3.88 19.60 -5.14
C VAL A 233 -5.39 19.41 -5.02
N ASP A 234 -5.88 18.26 -5.50
CA ASP A 234 -7.27 17.84 -5.35
C ASP A 234 -7.34 16.49 -4.63
N GLY A 235 -8.32 16.32 -3.78
CA GLY A 235 -8.49 15.10 -3.00
C GLY A 235 -9.85 15.06 -2.31
N VAL A 236 -9.97 14.24 -1.28
CA VAL A 236 -11.22 13.99 -0.55
C VAL A 236 -11.90 15.26 0.00
N TRP A 237 -11.19 16.37 0.11
CA TRP A 237 -11.71 17.64 0.66
C TRP A 237 -12.42 18.51 -0.40
N ASN A 238 -12.17 18.30 -1.69
CA ASN A 238 -12.70 19.15 -2.77
C ASN A 238 -13.13 18.39 -4.04
N GLN A 239 -12.85 17.07 -4.13
CA GLN A 239 -13.19 16.26 -5.29
C GLN A 239 -13.76 14.90 -4.84
N GLU A 240 -15.05 14.65 -5.20
CA GLU A 240 -15.78 13.45 -4.81
C GLU A 240 -15.31 12.19 -5.57
N ASP A 241 -14.92 12.33 -6.84
CA ASP A 241 -14.47 11.22 -7.67
C ASP A 241 -12.97 10.97 -7.49
N PRO A 242 -12.56 9.85 -6.89
CA PRO A 242 -11.14 9.54 -6.69
C PRO A 242 -10.33 9.45 -7.98
N GLU A 243 -10.94 9.11 -9.10
CA GLU A 243 -10.28 9.05 -10.41
C GLU A 243 -9.86 10.42 -10.94
N GLN A 244 -10.34 11.51 -10.33
CA GLN A 244 -10.00 12.89 -10.69
C GLN A 244 -9.12 13.58 -9.65
N TRP A 245 -8.71 12.90 -8.58
CA TRP A 245 -7.78 13.49 -7.63
C TRP A 245 -6.46 13.82 -8.29
N LEU A 246 -5.95 15.01 -7.99
CA LEU A 246 -4.69 15.50 -8.53
C LEU A 246 -3.64 15.63 -7.43
N SER A 247 -2.53 14.98 -7.60
CA SER A 247 -1.34 15.15 -6.77
C SER A 247 -0.11 15.42 -7.64
N ILE A 248 0.88 16.06 -7.07
CA ILE A 248 2.15 16.36 -7.74
C ILE A 248 3.29 15.75 -6.94
N LEU A 249 3.97 14.77 -7.53
CA LEU A 249 5.25 14.31 -7.00
C LEU A 249 6.31 15.36 -7.34
N GLN A 250 7.10 15.74 -6.35
CA GLN A 250 8.16 16.74 -6.46
C GLN A 250 9.47 16.06 -6.07
N ILE A 251 10.27 15.72 -7.06
CA ILE A 251 11.49 14.92 -6.90
C ILE A 251 12.70 15.85 -7.07
N PRO A 252 13.43 16.18 -5.98
CA PRO A 252 14.64 16.98 -6.07
C PRO A 252 15.69 16.30 -6.95
N LEU A 253 16.36 17.07 -7.79
CA LEU A 253 17.41 16.61 -8.69
C LEU A 253 18.76 17.22 -8.31
N VAL A 254 19.83 16.47 -8.62
CA VAL A 254 21.21 17.01 -8.55
C VAL A 254 21.51 17.98 -9.68
#